data_44fdb6abe221a1e52c1472698414154b
#
_entry.id   44fdb6abe221a1e52c1472698414154b
#
_cell.length_a   1.000
_cell.length_b   1.000
_cell.length_c   1.000
_cell.angle_alpha   90.00
_cell.angle_beta   90.00
_cell.angle_gamma   90.00
#
_symmetry.space_group_name_H-M   'P 1'
#
loop_
_entity.id
_entity.type
_entity.pdbx_description
1 polymer ?
#
loop_
_entity_poly.entity_id
_entity_poly.type
_entity_poly.pdbx_seq_one_letter_code
_entity_poly.pdbx_strand_id
1 'polypeptide(L)'
;MAYKFFENAIGSGMQQYPNEMYRDLQQSFITQQYDNTFAREKIQEQDSIGLDSYHDVEAWIGHVIGQTTTFMKNGEDYKQLFFEDINKQFIRGLFYKFNRNYWICDYFDETNGLAKYASVRRCNNVLRVRDSANGGIFEIPCVVDYDMTSPSAQVTSAILTPNNHAIVITQLNEDTKRLFKYNTRFILGGRAFKLLSYQNALVSSDYGEPTVFYLDLYLDELHSGDDIENQLADNGEYNYTIKIDSTDIVAPRGSFGKLEASVLLNGNEVTRPIVWRSKDTSVVRVKNDGSYTIFGYDGAQSSIVAYIDGNESCSASINVTVVENEELSAEVITEPTFNSIKQYQTIDFEVKTIFGGKTYLPKATVSLVEDKIVTNNDYLSLTKGDNGKYSLTCKKFASLPQKIYIQVENEEPMFMQELVLDLKLLSMFG
;
A
#
# COMPACT_ATOMS: atom_id res chain seq x y z
N MET A 1 4.66 54.19 21.47
CA MET A 1 3.73 53.31 22.22
C MET A 1 4.10 51.85 22.12
N ALA A 2 4.53 51.33 21.00
CA ALA A 2 4.97 49.92 20.84
C ALA A 2 6.12 49.53 21.77
N TYR A 3 7.10 50.38 21.96
CA TYR A 3 8.28 50.10 22.77
C TYR A 3 7.93 49.89 24.28
N LYS A 4 7.01 50.69 24.82
CA LYS A 4 6.54 50.51 26.19
C LYS A 4 5.71 49.25 26.44
N PHE A 5 5.03 48.75 25.39
CA PHE A 5 4.32 47.47 25.46
C PHE A 5 5.29 46.32 25.58
N PHE A 6 6.40 46.38 24.83
CA PHE A 6 7.49 45.40 24.92
C PHE A 6 8.20 45.40 26.29
N GLU A 7 8.49 46.59 26.85
CA GLU A 7 9.10 46.68 28.18
C GLU A 7 8.21 46.12 29.28
N ASN A 8 6.91 46.35 29.18
CA ASN A 8 5.94 45.83 30.16
C ASN A 8 5.72 44.33 30.02
N ALA A 9 5.77 43.77 28.82
CA ALA A 9 5.70 42.33 28.59
C ALA A 9 6.96 41.61 29.10
N ILE A 10 8.12 42.19 28.91
CA ILE A 10 9.41 41.68 29.41
C ILE A 10 9.46 41.77 30.96
N GLY A 11 8.92 42.83 31.54
CA GLY A 11 8.90 43.05 33.00
C GLY A 11 7.91 42.15 33.78
N SER A 12 6.98 41.49 33.13
CA SER A 12 5.94 40.66 33.75
C SER A 12 6.28 39.16 33.90
N GLY A 13 7.55 38.79 33.95
CA GLY A 13 7.95 37.40 34.18
C GLY A 13 8.04 36.52 32.94
N MET A 14 7.75 37.06 31.75
CA MET A 14 7.94 36.38 30.45
C MET A 14 9.39 36.35 29.94
N GLN A 15 10.36 36.69 30.80
CA GLN A 15 11.78 36.71 30.45
C GLN A 15 12.37 35.32 30.19
N GLN A 16 11.63 34.27 30.50
CA GLN A 16 12.20 32.91 30.42
C GLN A 16 12.22 32.34 29.00
N TYR A 17 11.34 32.81 28.09
CA TYR A 17 11.26 32.29 26.71
C TYR A 17 10.89 33.38 25.68
N PRO A 18 11.74 34.37 25.43
CA PRO A 18 11.44 35.43 24.46
C PRO A 18 11.19 34.88 23.02
N ASN A 19 11.85 33.77 22.66
CA ASN A 19 11.70 33.17 21.34
C ASN A 19 10.32 32.53 21.14
N GLU A 20 9.71 31.96 22.16
CA GLU A 20 8.36 31.36 22.06
C GLU A 20 7.29 32.43 21.85
N MET A 21 7.37 33.54 22.60
CA MET A 21 6.44 34.66 22.42
C MET A 21 6.52 35.27 21.00
N TYR A 22 7.72 35.38 20.44
CA TYR A 22 7.88 35.85 19.06
C TYR A 22 7.31 34.86 18.07
N ARG A 23 7.47 33.57 18.30
CA ARG A 23 6.88 32.51 17.48
C ARG A 23 5.36 32.52 17.50
N ASP A 24 4.75 32.69 18.67
CA ASP A 24 3.30 32.76 18.82
C ASP A 24 2.71 33.99 18.12
N LEU A 25 3.40 35.14 18.21
CA LEU A 25 3.02 36.35 17.48
C LEU A 25 3.15 36.17 15.96
N GLN A 26 4.21 35.53 15.50
CA GLN A 26 4.40 35.19 14.08
C GLN A 26 3.31 34.24 13.60
N GLN A 27 3.01 33.18 14.36
CA GLN A 27 1.95 32.25 14.02
C GLN A 27 0.61 32.95 13.91
N SER A 28 0.27 33.81 14.87
CA SER A 28 -0.99 34.57 14.84
C SER A 28 -1.10 35.50 13.63
N PHE A 29 0.00 36.14 13.25
CA PHE A 29 0.06 37.03 12.09
C PHE A 29 -0.10 36.23 10.78
N ILE A 30 0.59 35.09 10.67
CA ILE A 30 0.50 34.21 9.50
C ILE A 30 -0.90 33.62 9.39
N THR A 31 -1.49 33.11 10.47
CA THR A 31 -2.86 32.60 10.48
C THR A 31 -3.85 33.68 10.00
N GLN A 32 -3.74 34.93 10.52
CA GLN A 32 -4.60 36.01 10.08
C GLN A 32 -4.44 36.32 8.58
N GLN A 33 -3.22 36.30 8.05
CA GLN A 33 -2.99 36.52 6.61
C GLN A 33 -3.48 35.33 5.79
N TYR A 34 -3.30 34.11 6.29
CA TYR A 34 -3.70 32.89 5.65
C TYR A 34 -5.22 32.81 5.50
N ASP A 35 -5.96 33.19 6.52
CA ASP A 35 -7.43 33.22 6.51
C ASP A 35 -8.00 34.28 5.54
N ASN A 36 -7.26 35.35 5.31
CA ASN A 36 -7.69 36.45 4.43
C ASN A 36 -7.23 36.30 2.97
N THR A 37 -6.50 35.22 2.63
CA THR A 37 -6.01 35.03 1.25
C THR A 37 -6.97 34.18 0.42
N PHE A 38 -7.18 34.58 -0.85
CA PHE A 38 -7.92 33.80 -1.83
C PHE A 38 -7.04 32.76 -2.57
N ALA A 39 -5.73 32.76 -2.32
CA ALA A 39 -4.78 31.87 -2.98
C ALA A 39 -4.54 30.55 -2.21
N ARG A 40 -5.38 30.27 -1.22
CA ARG A 40 -5.33 29.03 -0.46
C ARG A 40 -5.96 27.89 -1.26
N GLU A 41 -5.21 26.84 -1.48
CA GLU A 41 -5.65 25.66 -2.22
C GLU A 41 -5.43 24.40 -1.39
N LYS A 42 -6.31 23.43 -1.59
CA LYS A 42 -6.16 22.09 -1.05
C LYS A 42 -5.28 21.28 -2.01
N ILE A 43 -4.15 20.83 -1.52
CA ILE A 43 -3.16 20.05 -2.26
C ILE A 43 -2.90 18.72 -1.58
N GLN A 44 -2.26 17.79 -2.25
CA GLN A 44 -1.84 16.53 -1.65
C GLN A 44 -0.33 16.54 -1.41
N GLU A 45 0.07 16.18 -0.21
CA GLU A 45 1.46 16.01 0.20
C GLU A 45 1.76 14.53 0.38
N GLN A 46 2.89 14.07 -0.12
CA GLN A 46 3.37 12.70 0.07
C GLN A 46 3.67 12.47 1.56
N ASP A 47 3.26 11.32 2.10
CA ASP A 47 3.41 11.03 3.54
C ASP A 47 4.87 10.87 3.95
N SER A 48 5.68 10.28 3.08
CA SER A 48 7.12 10.08 3.29
C SER A 48 7.82 9.78 1.96
N ILE A 49 9.13 10.00 1.92
CA ILE A 49 9.99 9.64 0.79
C ILE A 49 9.83 8.14 0.47
N GLY A 50 9.53 7.84 -0.81
CA GLY A 50 9.39 6.47 -1.31
C GLY A 50 8.01 5.83 -1.10
N LEU A 51 7.10 6.46 -0.39
CA LEU A 51 5.73 5.96 -0.26
C LEU A 51 4.83 6.56 -1.35
N ASP A 52 3.96 5.76 -1.95
CA ASP A 52 2.91 6.24 -2.85
C ASP A 52 1.59 6.48 -2.10
N SER A 53 1.69 7.06 -0.92
CA SER A 53 0.57 7.51 -0.12
C SER A 53 0.64 9.03 0.09
N TYR A 54 -0.53 9.67 0.10
CA TYR A 54 -0.67 11.12 0.13
C TYR A 54 -1.79 11.51 1.07
N HIS A 55 -1.60 12.61 1.78
CA HIS A 55 -2.65 13.24 2.58
C HIS A 55 -2.94 14.65 2.10
N ASP A 56 -4.15 15.12 2.37
CA ASP A 56 -4.57 16.45 2.00
C ASP A 56 -4.02 17.49 2.97
N VAL A 57 -3.43 18.56 2.42
CA VAL A 57 -2.96 19.72 3.17
C VAL A 57 -3.44 20.99 2.48
N GLU A 58 -3.59 22.05 3.25
CA GLU A 58 -3.87 23.37 2.71
C GLU A 58 -2.57 24.17 2.57
N ALA A 59 -2.39 24.80 1.43
CA ALA A 59 -1.24 25.65 1.15
C ALA A 59 -1.64 26.90 0.37
N TRP A 60 -0.94 27.98 0.59
CA TRP A 60 -0.98 29.11 -0.30
C TRP A 60 0.08 28.93 -1.39
N ILE A 61 -0.36 28.94 -2.65
CA ILE A 61 0.51 28.74 -3.81
C ILE A 61 0.94 30.09 -4.38
N GLY A 62 2.21 30.41 -4.20
CA GLY A 62 2.84 31.60 -4.72
C GLY A 62 3.62 31.34 -6.02
N HIS A 63 3.79 32.42 -6.81
CA HIS A 63 4.71 32.39 -7.95
C HIS A 63 6.12 32.77 -7.51
N VAL A 64 7.13 32.13 -8.09
CA VAL A 64 8.51 32.53 -7.88
C VAL A 64 8.77 33.82 -8.64
N ILE A 65 8.92 34.93 -7.91
CA ILE A 65 9.22 36.23 -8.48
C ILE A 65 10.73 36.40 -8.56
N GLY A 66 11.27 36.63 -9.76
CA GLY A 66 12.62 37.19 -9.94
C GLY A 66 13.72 36.27 -10.44
N GLN A 67 13.45 35.02 -10.84
CA GLN A 67 14.48 34.18 -11.48
C GLN A 67 14.25 34.02 -12.99
N THR A 68 14.52 35.05 -13.74
CA THR A 68 14.48 35.03 -15.21
C THR A 68 15.90 35.14 -15.76
N THR A 69 16.73 34.15 -15.61
CA THR A 69 18.08 34.26 -16.18
C THR A 69 18.54 33.05 -16.99
N THR A 70 17.64 32.17 -17.37
CA THR A 70 18.04 31.15 -18.33
C THR A 70 16.95 30.99 -19.37
N PHE A 71 17.28 31.21 -20.64
CA PHE A 71 16.48 30.89 -21.79
C PHE A 71 15.84 29.52 -21.62
N MET A 72 14.49 29.42 -21.59
CA MET A 72 13.66 28.21 -21.51
C MET A 72 13.21 27.73 -20.13
N LYS A 73 13.42 28.42 -19.06
CA LYS A 73 12.74 28.09 -17.80
C LYS A 73 11.40 28.80 -17.75
N ASN A 74 10.33 28.07 -17.93
CA ASN A 74 8.98 28.59 -17.77
C ASN A 74 8.72 28.87 -16.29
N GLY A 75 8.41 30.11 -15.91
CA GLY A 75 8.09 30.49 -14.54
C GLY A 75 6.88 29.74 -13.96
N GLU A 76 6.04 29.17 -14.83
CA GLU A 76 4.93 28.31 -14.41
C GLU A 76 5.38 26.94 -13.89
N ASP A 77 6.61 26.52 -14.17
CA ASP A 77 7.18 25.27 -13.69
C ASP A 77 7.74 25.37 -12.27
N TYR A 78 7.69 26.56 -11.67
CA TYR A 78 8.16 26.82 -10.32
C TYR A 78 7.06 27.47 -9.49
N LYS A 79 6.79 26.91 -8.30
CA LYS A 79 5.85 27.47 -7.35
C LYS A 79 6.47 27.49 -5.95
N GLN A 80 5.97 28.39 -5.12
CA GLN A 80 6.28 28.43 -3.70
C GLN A 80 5.04 28.01 -2.92
N LEU A 81 5.21 27.07 -2.02
CA LEU A 81 4.16 26.58 -1.13
C LEU A 81 4.38 27.15 0.25
N PHE A 82 3.45 27.96 0.72
CA PHE A 82 3.42 28.51 2.08
C PHE A 82 2.36 27.78 2.88
N PHE A 83 2.68 27.42 4.10
CA PHE A 83 1.77 26.72 5.01
C PHE A 83 1.45 27.59 6.21
N GLU A 84 0.27 27.41 6.78
CA GLU A 84 -0.16 28.14 7.97
C GLU A 84 0.73 27.86 9.18
N ASP A 85 1.11 26.59 9.40
CA ASP A 85 1.99 26.19 10.50
C ASP A 85 3.45 26.60 10.23
N ILE A 86 3.94 27.56 11.00
CA ILE A 86 5.34 28.02 10.96
C ILE A 86 6.33 26.95 11.42
N ASN A 87 5.88 25.91 12.11
CA ASN A 87 6.72 24.82 12.60
C ASN A 87 6.76 23.65 11.61
N LYS A 88 5.99 23.74 10.50
CA LYS A 88 6.01 22.70 9.49
C LYS A 88 7.44 22.40 9.03
N GLN A 89 7.80 21.13 9.07
CA GLN A 89 9.07 20.66 8.54
C GLN A 89 8.94 20.36 7.06
N PHE A 90 9.92 20.77 6.28
CA PHE A 90 10.00 20.49 4.87
C PHE A 90 11.06 19.41 4.61
N ILE A 91 10.75 18.55 3.66
CA ILE A 91 11.69 17.50 3.23
C ILE A 91 11.94 17.73 1.74
N ARG A 92 13.19 17.96 1.38
CA ARG A 92 13.62 18.06 0.00
C ARG A 92 13.37 16.73 -0.72
N GLY A 93 12.88 16.77 -1.95
CA GLY A 93 12.54 15.57 -2.71
C GLY A 93 11.13 15.04 -2.45
N LEU A 94 10.38 15.58 -1.49
CA LEU A 94 9.00 15.19 -1.26
C LEU A 94 8.12 15.61 -2.44
N PHE A 95 7.18 14.76 -2.82
CA PHE A 95 6.22 15.07 -3.86
C PHE A 95 4.96 15.73 -3.32
N TYR A 96 4.47 16.69 -4.09
CA TYR A 96 3.15 17.31 -3.93
C TYR A 96 2.33 17.07 -5.19
N LYS A 97 1.01 16.94 -5.05
CA LYS A 97 0.08 16.80 -6.17
C LYS A 97 -0.94 17.93 -6.14
N PHE A 98 -0.96 18.76 -7.16
CA PHE A 98 -1.97 19.79 -7.40
C PHE A 98 -2.01 20.18 -8.89
N ASN A 99 -3.11 20.75 -9.32
CA ASN A 99 -3.33 21.11 -10.73
C ASN A 99 -3.05 19.95 -11.69
N ARG A 100 -3.39 18.70 -11.29
CA ARG A 100 -3.17 17.45 -12.04
C ARG A 100 -1.71 17.12 -12.35
N ASN A 101 -0.76 17.74 -11.65
CA ASN A 101 0.66 17.50 -11.84
C ASN A 101 1.32 17.03 -10.55
N TYR A 102 2.42 16.32 -10.71
CA TYR A 102 3.37 16.11 -9.64
C TYR A 102 4.35 17.26 -9.56
N TRP A 103 4.68 17.65 -8.34
CA TRP A 103 5.64 18.71 -8.03
C TRP A 103 6.63 18.16 -7.03
N ILE A 104 7.93 18.31 -7.30
CA ILE A 104 8.99 17.90 -6.38
C ILE A 104 9.52 19.09 -5.58
N CYS A 105 9.69 18.93 -4.28
CA CYS A 105 10.34 19.94 -3.44
C CYS A 105 11.84 19.97 -3.77
N ASP A 106 12.28 21.02 -4.43
CA ASP A 106 13.68 21.18 -4.83
C ASP A 106 14.47 22.00 -3.79
N TYR A 107 13.82 22.96 -3.16
CA TYR A 107 14.41 23.82 -2.15
C TYR A 107 13.37 24.25 -1.11
N PHE A 108 13.81 24.54 0.10
CA PHE A 108 12.99 25.19 1.12
C PHE A 108 13.83 26.23 1.88
N ASP A 109 13.18 27.29 2.36
CA ASP A 109 13.80 28.33 3.16
C ASP A 109 13.30 28.28 4.60
N GLU A 110 14.22 28.03 5.52
CA GLU A 110 13.96 28.04 6.96
C GLU A 110 14.64 29.20 7.69
N THR A 111 15.46 29.98 6.96
CA THR A 111 16.43 30.89 7.58
C THR A 111 15.82 32.18 8.11
N ASN A 112 14.70 32.65 7.58
CA ASN A 112 14.19 33.95 7.92
C ASN A 112 13.08 33.97 8.98
N GLY A 113 12.66 32.83 9.47
CA GLY A 113 11.72 32.73 10.62
C GLY A 113 10.35 33.37 10.45
N LEU A 114 10.10 34.10 9.36
CA LEU A 114 8.90 34.88 9.16
C LEU A 114 7.85 34.19 8.27
N ALA A 115 8.27 33.44 7.29
CA ALA A 115 7.39 32.61 6.48
C ALA A 115 8.24 31.52 5.82
N LYS A 116 8.19 30.33 6.36
CA LYS A 116 8.83 29.17 5.73
C LYS A 116 8.05 28.79 4.48
N TYR A 117 8.76 28.43 3.44
CA TYR A 117 8.15 27.95 2.20
C TYR A 117 8.95 26.83 1.56
N ALA A 118 8.23 25.95 0.87
CA ALA A 118 8.85 25.00 -0.04
C ALA A 118 8.81 25.55 -1.46
N SER A 119 9.96 25.59 -2.13
CA SER A 119 10.03 25.81 -3.57
C SER A 119 9.87 24.46 -4.27
N VAL A 120 8.82 24.35 -5.05
CA VAL A 120 8.50 23.10 -5.76
C VAL A 120 8.61 23.30 -7.25
N ARG A 121 9.05 22.25 -7.92
CA ARG A 121 9.24 22.23 -9.36
C ARG A 121 8.31 21.20 -9.99
N ARG A 122 7.62 21.59 -11.07
CA ARG A 122 6.69 20.70 -11.78
C ARG A 122 7.44 19.56 -12.46
N CYS A 123 7.04 18.33 -12.17
CA CYS A 123 7.49 17.17 -12.92
C CYS A 123 6.90 17.23 -14.34
N ASN A 124 7.77 17.41 -15.32
CA ASN A 124 7.40 17.54 -16.73
C ASN A 124 7.54 16.24 -17.52
N ASN A 125 7.98 15.18 -16.85
CA ASN A 125 8.15 13.86 -17.45
C ASN A 125 8.01 12.76 -16.39
N VAL A 126 8.00 11.50 -16.87
CA VAL A 126 8.00 10.29 -16.06
C VAL A 126 9.10 9.37 -16.58
N LEU A 127 10.04 9.00 -15.73
CA LEU A 127 10.99 7.94 -16.05
C LEU A 127 10.29 6.59 -15.92
N ARG A 128 10.36 5.80 -16.96
CA ARG A 128 9.91 4.42 -16.95
C ARG A 128 11.09 3.49 -17.02
N VAL A 129 11.14 2.57 -16.09
CA VAL A 129 12.23 1.59 -16.02
C VAL A 129 11.65 0.23 -15.63
N ARG A 130 12.16 -0.81 -16.29
CA ARG A 130 11.82 -2.18 -15.94
C ARG A 130 12.78 -2.70 -14.90
N ASP A 131 12.24 -3.23 -13.81
CA ASP A 131 13.06 -3.89 -12.80
C ASP A 131 13.55 -5.26 -13.31
N SER A 132 14.84 -5.40 -13.40
CA SER A 132 15.46 -6.67 -13.81
C SER A 132 15.21 -7.82 -12.82
N ALA A 133 14.83 -7.51 -11.58
CA ALA A 133 14.59 -8.52 -10.55
C ALA A 133 13.26 -9.26 -10.74
N ASN A 134 12.21 -8.55 -11.16
CA ASN A 134 10.85 -9.10 -11.25
C ASN A 134 10.14 -8.77 -12.57
N GLY A 135 10.74 -7.94 -13.43
CA GLY A 135 10.14 -7.49 -14.69
C GLY A 135 9.04 -6.41 -14.52
N GLY A 136 8.78 -5.94 -13.31
CA GLY A 136 7.84 -4.86 -13.04
C GLY A 136 8.27 -3.54 -13.67
N ILE A 137 7.30 -2.70 -14.04
CA ILE A 137 7.55 -1.37 -14.59
C ILE A 137 7.33 -0.37 -13.49
N PHE A 138 8.36 0.44 -13.22
CA PHE A 138 8.30 1.56 -12.30
C PHE A 138 8.12 2.85 -13.10
N GLU A 139 7.15 3.66 -12.69
CA GLU A 139 6.88 4.99 -13.22
C GLU A 139 7.27 6.02 -12.17
N ILE A 140 8.28 6.81 -12.46
CA ILE A 140 8.88 7.73 -11.49
C ILE A 140 8.75 9.16 -12.01
N PRO A 141 7.93 10.01 -11.37
CA PRO A 141 7.80 11.41 -11.76
C PRO A 141 9.14 12.13 -11.67
N CYS A 142 9.47 12.92 -12.68
CA CYS A 142 10.74 13.59 -12.75
C CYS A 142 10.66 14.93 -13.45
N VAL A 143 11.66 15.75 -13.22
CA VAL A 143 11.92 16.96 -13.99
C VAL A 143 13.05 16.68 -14.97
N VAL A 144 12.82 16.92 -16.25
CA VAL A 144 13.84 16.80 -17.30
C VAL A 144 14.21 18.18 -17.78
N ASP A 145 15.48 18.52 -17.65
CA ASP A 145 16.09 19.71 -18.23
C ASP A 145 17.03 19.28 -19.37
N TYR A 146 16.75 19.79 -20.55
CA TYR A 146 17.70 19.71 -21.65
C TYR A 146 18.63 20.91 -21.59
N ASP A 147 19.93 20.67 -21.49
CA ASP A 147 20.90 21.73 -21.59
C ASP A 147 21.07 22.12 -23.06
N MET A 148 20.61 23.31 -23.40
CA MET A 148 20.77 23.86 -24.73
C MET A 148 21.91 24.87 -24.72
N THR A 149 23.06 24.47 -25.20
CA THR A 149 24.16 25.40 -25.39
C THR A 149 23.97 26.18 -26.71
N SER A 150 23.98 27.51 -26.60
CA SER A 150 24.16 28.36 -27.76
C SER A 150 25.65 28.41 -28.15
N PRO A 151 26.04 28.00 -29.33
CA PRO A 151 27.41 28.19 -29.77
C PRO A 151 27.70 29.66 -29.88
N SER A 152 28.52 30.17 -29.00
CA SER A 152 29.14 31.52 -28.94
C SER A 152 28.32 32.73 -29.36
N ALA A 153 28.33 33.76 -28.53
CA ALA A 153 27.60 35.03 -28.64
C ALA A 153 27.99 35.94 -29.83
N GLN A 154 28.57 35.43 -30.89
CA GLN A 154 29.00 36.20 -32.06
C GLN A 154 28.30 35.86 -33.36
N VAL A 155 27.31 34.98 -33.36
CA VAL A 155 26.58 34.61 -34.58
C VAL A 155 25.17 35.17 -34.53
N THR A 156 24.82 36.00 -35.50
CA THR A 156 23.53 36.65 -35.71
C THR A 156 22.36 35.68 -36.01
N SER A 157 22.60 34.41 -36.07
CA SER A 157 21.60 33.32 -36.09
C SER A 157 22.04 32.20 -35.17
N ALA A 158 21.55 32.22 -33.95
CA ALA A 158 21.78 31.14 -32.98
C ALA A 158 21.07 29.87 -33.46
N ILE A 159 21.81 28.93 -33.98
CA ILE A 159 21.31 27.55 -34.13
C ILE A 159 21.40 26.94 -32.76
N LEU A 160 20.26 26.78 -32.10
CA LEU A 160 20.14 26.00 -30.86
C LEU A 160 20.24 24.53 -31.22
N THR A 161 21.39 23.94 -30.99
CA THR A 161 21.55 22.48 -31.06
C THR A 161 21.26 21.91 -29.70
N PRO A 162 20.29 20.97 -29.57
CA PRO A 162 20.12 20.25 -28.32
C PRO A 162 21.43 19.54 -28.01
N ASN A 163 21.99 19.76 -26.85
CA ASN A 163 23.05 18.87 -26.36
C ASN A 163 22.49 17.47 -26.24
N ASN A 164 23.32 16.49 -26.58
CA ASN A 164 23.02 15.07 -26.38
C ASN A 164 23.01 14.70 -24.89
N HIS A 165 22.51 15.59 -24.06
CA HIS A 165 22.61 15.58 -22.61
C HIS A 165 21.31 16.06 -21.99
N ALA A 166 20.82 15.33 -20.99
CA ALA A 166 19.65 15.69 -20.20
C ALA A 166 19.96 15.53 -18.71
N ILE A 167 19.63 16.56 -17.94
CA ILE A 167 19.68 16.47 -16.48
C ILE A 167 18.28 16.10 -16.00
N VAL A 168 18.19 15.05 -15.21
CA VAL A 168 16.93 14.59 -14.65
C VAL A 168 16.97 14.70 -13.14
N ILE A 169 15.93 15.33 -12.56
CA ILE A 169 15.77 15.48 -11.12
C ILE A 169 14.58 14.65 -10.69
N THR A 170 14.80 13.77 -9.72
CA THR A 170 13.74 12.95 -9.15
C THR A 170 14.00 12.63 -7.68
N GLN A 171 13.08 11.92 -7.04
CA GLN A 171 13.22 11.52 -5.66
C GLN A 171 14.26 10.41 -5.50
N LEU A 172 15.12 10.53 -4.50
CA LEU A 172 16.04 9.49 -4.07
C LEU A 172 15.38 8.67 -2.96
N ASN A 173 15.03 7.44 -3.27
CA ASN A 173 14.46 6.44 -2.36
C ASN A 173 15.08 5.07 -2.62
N GLU A 174 14.67 4.05 -1.89
CA GLU A 174 15.25 2.72 -2.03
C GLU A 174 15.04 2.12 -3.43
N ASP A 175 13.89 2.36 -4.06
CA ASP A 175 13.61 1.87 -5.42
C ASP A 175 14.49 2.57 -6.45
N THR A 176 14.60 3.91 -6.40
CA THR A 176 15.45 4.65 -7.34
C THR A 176 16.93 4.33 -7.15
N LYS A 177 17.41 4.12 -5.91
CA LYS A 177 18.77 3.62 -5.63
C LYS A 177 19.02 2.24 -6.24
N ARG A 178 18.04 1.37 -6.19
CA ARG A 178 18.11 0.00 -6.73
C ARG A 178 18.06 -0.02 -8.25
N LEU A 179 17.17 0.77 -8.84
CA LEU A 179 16.88 0.78 -10.27
C LEU A 179 17.88 1.61 -11.08
N PHE A 180 18.36 2.76 -10.55
CA PHE A 180 19.20 3.69 -11.29
C PHE A 180 20.69 3.38 -11.07
N LYS A 181 21.18 2.46 -11.87
CA LYS A 181 22.61 2.10 -11.90
C LYS A 181 23.29 2.73 -13.11
N TYR A 182 24.61 2.85 -13.08
CA TYR A 182 25.38 3.25 -14.23
C TYR A 182 25.00 2.38 -15.44
N ASN A 183 24.86 3.03 -16.57
CA ASN A 183 24.43 2.44 -17.84
C ASN A 183 22.92 2.06 -17.92
N THR A 184 22.11 2.33 -16.90
CA THR A 184 20.66 2.21 -17.06
C THR A 184 20.19 3.15 -18.16
N ARG A 185 19.35 2.64 -19.05
CA ARG A 185 18.83 3.34 -20.22
C ARG A 185 17.38 3.79 -19.97
N PHE A 186 17.03 4.91 -20.57
CA PHE A 186 15.69 5.50 -20.49
C PHE A 186 15.28 6.00 -21.87
N ILE A 187 13.99 5.94 -22.17
CA ILE A 187 13.41 6.59 -23.35
C ILE A 187 12.75 7.90 -22.94
N LEU A 188 13.26 9.01 -23.46
CA LEU A 188 12.73 10.35 -23.20
C LEU A 188 12.46 11.05 -24.54
N GLY A 189 11.21 11.46 -24.77
CA GLY A 189 10.83 12.14 -26.01
C GLY A 189 11.15 11.35 -27.28
N GLY A 190 11.05 10.01 -27.23
CA GLY A 190 11.33 9.13 -28.36
C GLY A 190 12.82 8.88 -28.65
N ARG A 191 13.71 9.26 -27.73
CA ARG A 191 15.15 9.05 -27.84
C ARG A 191 15.65 8.23 -26.64
N ALA A 192 16.65 7.40 -26.88
CA ALA A 192 17.32 6.66 -25.82
C ALA A 192 18.38 7.54 -25.14
N PHE A 193 18.42 7.46 -23.84
CA PHE A 193 19.43 8.11 -23.00
C PHE A 193 19.99 7.09 -22.03
N LYS A 194 21.26 7.26 -21.67
CA LYS A 194 22.02 6.38 -20.79
C LYS A 194 22.53 7.15 -19.59
N LEU A 195 22.34 6.59 -18.40
CA LEU A 195 22.85 7.15 -17.16
C LEU A 195 24.37 6.95 -17.07
N LEU A 196 25.11 8.03 -17.17
CA LEU A 196 26.59 8.00 -17.04
C LEU A 196 27.08 8.52 -15.71
N SER A 197 26.34 9.46 -15.09
CA SER A 197 26.72 10.05 -13.83
C SER A 197 25.47 10.42 -13.04
N TYR A 198 25.61 10.50 -11.72
CA TYR A 198 24.57 11.04 -10.85
C TYR A 198 25.18 11.72 -9.62
N GLN A 199 24.48 12.70 -9.09
CA GLN A 199 24.75 13.30 -7.80
C GLN A 199 23.64 12.92 -6.81
N ASN A 200 24.05 12.26 -5.75
CA ASN A 200 23.22 11.95 -4.59
C ASN A 200 23.87 12.43 -3.28
N ALA A 201 25.00 13.14 -3.39
CA ALA A 201 25.80 13.58 -2.23
C ALA A 201 25.42 14.98 -1.74
N LEU A 202 24.52 15.70 -2.43
CA LEU A 202 24.00 16.98 -1.96
C LEU A 202 22.99 16.73 -0.85
N VAL A 203 23.51 16.61 0.35
CA VAL A 203 22.69 16.59 1.55
C VAL A 203 22.03 17.96 1.66
N SER A 204 20.72 17.99 1.85
CA SER A 204 20.05 19.16 2.40
C SER A 204 20.79 19.56 3.67
N SER A 205 21.17 20.82 3.77
CA SER A 205 22.22 21.34 4.69
C SER A 205 22.05 20.96 6.15
N ASP A 206 20.91 20.46 6.57
CA ASP A 206 20.67 20.47 7.99
C ASP A 206 20.53 19.10 8.66
N TYR A 207 19.97 18.09 8.08
CA TYR A 207 19.79 16.83 8.82
C TYR A 207 19.38 15.67 7.93
N GLY A 208 20.26 14.89 7.40
CA GLY A 208 19.83 13.61 6.90
C GLY A 208 20.47 13.11 5.60
N GLU A 209 20.00 11.98 5.18
CA GLU A 209 20.39 11.37 3.93
C GLU A 209 19.90 12.19 2.72
N PRO A 210 20.63 12.17 1.60
CA PRO A 210 20.16 12.78 0.37
C PRO A 210 18.81 12.19 -0.05
N THR A 211 17.87 13.05 -0.45
CA THR A 211 16.51 12.66 -0.83
C THR A 211 16.17 13.04 -2.27
N VAL A 212 17.12 13.64 -2.98
CA VAL A 212 16.99 14.05 -4.39
C VAL A 212 18.10 13.44 -5.22
N PHE A 213 17.74 12.86 -6.34
CA PHE A 213 18.64 12.37 -7.37
C PHE A 213 18.77 13.40 -8.50
N TYR A 214 20.00 13.75 -8.82
CA TYR A 214 20.36 14.47 -10.03
C TYR A 214 21.04 13.47 -10.95
N LEU A 215 20.33 13.06 -11.99
CA LEU A 215 20.81 12.10 -12.99
C LEU A 215 21.35 12.85 -14.19
N ASP A 216 22.50 12.45 -14.65
CA ASP A 216 23.19 12.97 -15.81
C ASP A 216 23.10 11.95 -16.94
N LEU A 217 22.19 12.23 -17.88
CA LEU A 217 21.82 11.33 -18.96
C LEU A 217 22.41 11.79 -20.29
N TYR A 218 23.05 10.90 -21.02
CA TYR A 218 23.59 11.15 -22.33
C TYR A 218 22.84 10.38 -23.40
N LEU A 219 22.68 11.00 -24.57
CA LEU A 219 22.06 10.36 -25.72
C LEU A 219 22.75 9.06 -26.05
N ASP A 220 21.96 8.01 -26.24
CA ASP A 220 22.39 6.68 -26.62
C ASP A 220 21.70 6.24 -27.92
N GLU A 221 22.15 5.17 -28.52
CA GLU A 221 21.52 4.59 -29.69
C GLU A 221 20.25 3.84 -29.32
N LEU A 222 19.26 3.84 -30.20
CA LEU A 222 18.06 3.03 -30.04
C LEU A 222 18.39 1.56 -30.35
N HIS A 223 18.00 0.68 -29.45
CA HIS A 223 18.13 -0.76 -29.60
C HIS A 223 16.83 -1.40 -30.12
N SER A 224 16.93 -2.57 -30.71
CA SER A 224 15.77 -3.31 -31.21
C SER A 224 14.78 -3.74 -30.10
N GLY A 225 15.26 -3.78 -28.86
CA GLY A 225 14.45 -4.09 -27.67
C GLY A 225 13.78 -2.87 -27.03
N ASP A 226 14.00 -1.67 -27.56
CA ASP A 226 13.40 -0.44 -27.00
C ASP A 226 11.95 -0.30 -27.45
N ASP A 227 11.09 0.00 -26.49
CA ASP A 227 9.69 0.30 -26.70
C ASP A 227 9.47 1.81 -26.59
N ILE A 228 9.52 2.47 -27.76
CA ILE A 228 9.41 3.94 -27.85
C ILE A 228 8.01 4.41 -27.44
N GLU A 229 6.97 3.65 -27.79
CA GLU A 229 5.58 3.99 -27.53
C GLU A 229 5.29 4.02 -26.01
N ASN A 230 5.77 3.03 -25.29
CA ASN A 230 5.64 2.94 -23.84
C ASN A 230 6.79 3.60 -23.08
N GLN A 231 7.77 4.18 -23.79
CA GLN A 231 8.95 4.84 -23.20
C GLN A 231 9.79 3.92 -22.30
N LEU A 232 9.94 2.68 -22.71
CA LEU A 232 10.73 1.66 -22.01
C LEU A 232 11.97 1.29 -22.81
N ALA A 233 13.14 1.55 -22.27
CA ALA A 233 14.38 1.03 -22.79
C ALA A 233 14.53 -0.46 -22.43
N ASP A 234 15.16 -1.22 -23.33
CA ASP A 234 15.50 -2.64 -23.12
C ASP A 234 14.29 -3.51 -22.73
N ASN A 235 13.09 -3.15 -23.20
CA ASN A 235 11.82 -3.79 -22.82
C ASN A 235 11.79 -5.30 -23.12
N GLY A 236 12.53 -5.75 -24.15
CA GLY A 236 12.60 -7.15 -24.56
C GLY A 236 13.56 -8.03 -23.73
N GLU A 237 14.42 -7.45 -22.88
CA GLU A 237 15.43 -8.22 -22.15
C GLU A 237 14.87 -8.98 -20.95
N TYR A 238 13.77 -8.52 -20.37
CA TYR A 238 13.19 -9.06 -19.13
C TYR A 238 11.74 -9.50 -19.33
N ASN A 239 11.50 -10.44 -20.25
CA ASN A 239 10.18 -11.00 -20.48
C ASN A 239 9.92 -12.13 -19.48
N TYR A 240 9.29 -11.77 -18.35
CA TYR A 240 8.87 -12.73 -17.35
C TYR A 240 7.48 -13.27 -17.64
N THR A 241 7.32 -14.58 -17.49
CA THR A 241 6.04 -15.28 -17.55
C THR A 241 5.91 -16.24 -16.37
N ILE A 242 4.68 -16.48 -15.92
CA ILE A 242 4.39 -17.50 -14.90
C ILE A 242 3.64 -18.64 -15.55
N LYS A 243 4.04 -19.85 -15.21
CA LYS A 243 3.37 -21.08 -15.58
C LYS A 243 2.91 -21.78 -14.30
N ILE A 244 1.62 -22.01 -14.18
CA ILE A 244 1.05 -22.84 -13.13
C ILE A 244 0.98 -24.27 -13.64
N ASP A 245 1.52 -25.22 -12.91
CA ASP A 245 1.61 -26.63 -13.31
C ASP A 245 0.33 -27.44 -13.04
N SER A 246 -0.81 -26.75 -12.94
CA SER A 246 -2.13 -27.33 -12.67
C SER A 246 -3.16 -26.81 -13.68
N THR A 247 -4.14 -27.64 -13.96
CA THR A 247 -5.35 -27.28 -14.69
C THR A 247 -6.39 -26.64 -13.77
N ASP A 248 -7.49 -26.15 -14.34
CA ASP A 248 -8.63 -25.66 -13.56
C ASP A 248 -9.08 -26.69 -12.52
N ILE A 249 -9.42 -26.21 -11.33
CA ILE A 249 -9.80 -27.02 -10.19
C ILE A 249 -11.33 -27.19 -10.21
N VAL A 250 -11.76 -28.45 -10.26
CA VAL A 250 -13.18 -28.81 -10.10
C VAL A 250 -13.22 -29.76 -8.92
N ALA A 251 -13.72 -29.28 -7.77
CA ALA A 251 -13.68 -30.08 -6.56
C ALA A 251 -14.78 -29.64 -5.57
N PRO A 252 -15.25 -30.53 -4.69
CA PRO A 252 -16.26 -30.21 -3.71
C PRO A 252 -15.76 -29.33 -2.57
N ARG A 253 -16.70 -28.76 -1.83
CA ARG A 253 -16.43 -28.01 -0.61
C ARG A 253 -15.61 -28.86 0.37
N GLY A 254 -14.62 -28.27 1.03
CA GLY A 254 -13.72 -28.94 1.94
C GLY A 254 -12.49 -29.57 1.28
N SER A 255 -12.44 -29.61 -0.04
CA SER A 255 -11.26 -30.06 -0.76
C SER A 255 -10.09 -29.11 -0.54
N PHE A 256 -8.92 -29.67 -0.48
CA PHE A 256 -7.66 -28.93 -0.34
C PHE A 256 -6.58 -29.53 -1.24
N GLY A 257 -5.57 -28.75 -1.53
CA GLY A 257 -4.45 -29.15 -2.35
C GLY A 257 -3.32 -28.14 -2.31
N LYS A 258 -2.31 -28.37 -3.13
CA LYS A 258 -1.19 -27.46 -3.29
C LYS A 258 -0.95 -27.21 -4.75
N LEU A 259 -0.81 -25.94 -5.10
CA LEU A 259 -0.44 -25.48 -6.43
C LEU A 259 1.06 -25.24 -6.49
N GLU A 260 1.63 -25.60 -7.60
CA GLU A 260 3.01 -25.30 -7.94
C GLU A 260 3.05 -24.38 -9.19
N ALA A 261 3.96 -23.44 -9.18
CA ALA A 261 4.16 -22.57 -10.33
C ALA A 261 5.65 -22.30 -10.52
N SER A 262 6.04 -22.11 -11.76
CA SER A 262 7.39 -21.75 -12.16
C SER A 262 7.40 -20.38 -12.83
N VAL A 263 8.49 -19.64 -12.64
CA VAL A 263 8.74 -18.35 -13.29
C VAL A 263 9.74 -18.57 -14.42
N LEU A 264 9.39 -18.08 -15.59
CA LEU A 264 10.25 -18.15 -16.78
C LEU A 264 10.72 -16.74 -17.15
N LEU A 265 12.00 -16.57 -17.37
CA LEU A 265 12.60 -15.36 -17.96
C LEU A 265 13.07 -15.72 -19.38
N ASN A 266 12.49 -15.08 -20.38
CA ASN A 266 12.78 -15.36 -21.80
C ASN A 266 12.68 -16.87 -22.14
N GLY A 267 11.72 -17.57 -21.51
CA GLY A 267 11.49 -19.00 -21.68
C GLY A 267 12.38 -19.93 -20.85
N ASN A 268 13.33 -19.42 -20.10
CA ASN A 268 14.19 -20.19 -19.19
C ASN A 268 13.68 -20.09 -17.76
N GLU A 269 13.62 -21.21 -17.07
CA GLU A 269 13.16 -21.24 -15.68
C GLU A 269 14.13 -20.49 -14.74
N VAL A 270 13.58 -19.63 -13.89
CA VAL A 270 14.32 -18.84 -12.91
C VAL A 270 13.63 -18.88 -11.57
N THR A 271 14.41 -18.88 -10.50
CA THR A 271 13.86 -18.82 -9.14
C THR A 271 13.49 -17.40 -8.78
N ARG A 272 12.19 -17.15 -8.59
CA ARG A 272 11.64 -15.86 -8.10
C ARG A 272 10.53 -16.14 -7.10
N PRO A 273 10.34 -15.29 -6.08
CA PRO A 273 9.24 -15.43 -5.14
C PRO A 273 7.90 -15.22 -5.86
N ILE A 274 6.98 -16.15 -5.64
CA ILE A 274 5.62 -16.14 -6.18
C ILE A 274 4.66 -15.82 -5.04
N VAL A 275 3.73 -14.91 -5.30
CA VAL A 275 2.64 -14.57 -4.38
C VAL A 275 1.34 -15.12 -4.94
N TRP A 276 0.57 -15.77 -4.08
CA TRP A 276 -0.70 -16.34 -4.41
C TRP A 276 -1.85 -15.51 -3.85
N ARG A 277 -2.87 -15.27 -4.63
CA ARG A 277 -4.09 -14.54 -4.21
C ARG A 277 -5.34 -15.20 -4.75
N SER A 278 -6.36 -15.32 -3.92
CA SER A 278 -7.70 -15.69 -4.37
C SER A 278 -8.49 -14.42 -4.74
N LYS A 279 -9.28 -14.49 -5.80
CA LYS A 279 -10.22 -13.40 -6.17
C LYS A 279 -11.42 -13.34 -5.24
N ASP A 280 -11.86 -14.50 -4.75
CA ASP A 280 -12.95 -14.60 -3.77
C ASP A 280 -12.57 -15.59 -2.67
N THR A 281 -12.23 -15.06 -1.51
CA THR A 281 -11.81 -15.84 -0.34
C THR A 281 -12.98 -16.58 0.35
N SER A 282 -14.22 -16.28 0.00
CA SER A 282 -15.39 -17.04 0.45
C SER A 282 -15.57 -18.34 -0.32
N VAL A 283 -15.03 -18.43 -1.53
CA VAL A 283 -15.08 -19.61 -2.39
C VAL A 283 -13.83 -20.47 -2.22
N VAL A 284 -12.65 -19.85 -2.29
CA VAL A 284 -11.38 -20.54 -2.15
C VAL A 284 -10.38 -19.65 -1.42
N ARG A 285 -9.64 -20.22 -0.50
CA ARG A 285 -8.50 -19.55 0.16
C ARG A 285 -7.21 -20.20 -0.28
N VAL A 286 -6.18 -19.38 -0.48
CA VAL A 286 -4.83 -19.84 -0.85
C VAL A 286 -3.81 -19.22 0.09
N LYS A 287 -2.79 -19.99 0.48
CA LYS A 287 -1.66 -19.53 1.29
C LYS A 287 -0.47 -19.15 0.37
N ASN A 288 0.51 -18.48 0.93
CA ASN A 288 1.72 -18.06 0.18
C ASN A 288 2.56 -19.25 -0.33
N ASP A 289 2.43 -20.42 0.25
CA ASP A 289 3.09 -21.65 -0.19
C ASP A 289 2.36 -22.39 -1.33
N GLY A 290 1.25 -21.81 -1.85
CA GLY A 290 0.40 -22.41 -2.87
C GLY A 290 -0.66 -23.38 -2.35
N SER A 291 -0.70 -23.66 -1.05
CA SER A 291 -1.74 -24.51 -0.45
C SER A 291 -3.09 -23.82 -0.50
N TYR A 292 -4.11 -24.52 -1.00
CA TYR A 292 -5.46 -23.95 -1.12
C TYR A 292 -6.52 -24.83 -0.47
N THR A 293 -7.68 -24.23 -0.18
CA THR A 293 -8.87 -24.92 0.33
C THR A 293 -10.15 -24.26 -0.17
N ILE A 294 -11.11 -25.11 -0.48
CA ILE A 294 -12.39 -24.72 -1.07
C ILE A 294 -13.45 -24.61 0.02
N PHE A 295 -14.12 -23.45 0.11
CA PHE A 295 -15.15 -23.13 1.08
C PHE A 295 -16.52 -22.89 0.44
N GLY A 296 -16.54 -22.53 -0.84
CA GLY A 296 -17.75 -22.20 -1.59
C GLY A 296 -18.77 -23.33 -1.58
N TYR A 297 -20.03 -22.98 -1.80
CA TYR A 297 -21.12 -23.92 -2.03
C TYR A 297 -21.13 -24.40 -3.48
N ASP A 298 -21.87 -25.48 -3.75
CA ASP A 298 -22.04 -26.02 -5.10
C ASP A 298 -22.40 -24.96 -6.12
N GLY A 299 -21.76 -25.00 -7.28
CA GLY A 299 -21.88 -24.02 -8.36
C GLY A 299 -21.10 -22.73 -8.16
N ALA A 300 -20.49 -22.49 -6.98
CA ALA A 300 -19.65 -21.31 -6.75
C ALA A 300 -18.37 -21.35 -7.59
N GLN A 301 -17.96 -20.20 -8.11
CA GLN A 301 -16.77 -20.06 -8.95
C GLN A 301 -15.86 -18.94 -8.43
N SER A 302 -14.58 -19.17 -8.50
CA SER A 302 -13.54 -18.18 -8.20
C SER A 302 -12.31 -18.47 -9.06
N SER A 303 -11.24 -17.67 -8.88
CA SER A 303 -9.95 -17.99 -9.46
C SER A 303 -8.82 -17.72 -8.46
N ILE A 304 -7.79 -18.52 -8.55
CA ILE A 304 -6.52 -18.31 -7.85
C ILE A 304 -5.54 -17.71 -8.84
N VAL A 305 -4.89 -16.62 -8.44
CA VAL A 305 -3.91 -15.89 -9.24
C VAL A 305 -2.54 -16.04 -8.59
N ALA A 306 -1.55 -16.39 -9.38
CA ALA A 306 -0.13 -16.36 -9.03
C ALA A 306 0.51 -15.15 -9.73
N TYR A 307 1.33 -14.39 -9.06
CA TYR A 307 2.10 -13.30 -9.64
C TYR A 307 3.49 -13.22 -9.01
N ILE A 308 4.42 -12.59 -9.71
CA ILE A 308 5.78 -12.38 -9.19
C ILE A 308 5.71 -11.28 -8.13
N ASP A 309 6.35 -11.50 -6.99
CA ASP A 309 6.44 -10.48 -5.94
C ASP A 309 7.00 -9.16 -6.47
N GLY A 310 6.26 -8.07 -6.25
CA GLY A 310 6.56 -6.74 -6.81
C GLY A 310 6.18 -6.54 -8.29
N ASN A 311 5.53 -7.52 -8.95
CA ASN A 311 5.06 -7.37 -10.33
C ASN A 311 3.71 -8.07 -10.55
N GLU A 312 2.62 -7.44 -10.16
CA GLU A 312 1.26 -7.98 -10.35
C GLU A 312 0.85 -8.10 -11.83
N SER A 313 1.50 -7.37 -12.75
CA SER A 313 1.21 -7.46 -14.18
C SER A 313 1.68 -8.78 -14.80
N CYS A 314 2.72 -9.39 -14.24
CA CYS A 314 3.16 -10.73 -14.61
C CYS A 314 2.42 -11.76 -13.76
N SER A 315 1.28 -12.22 -14.23
CA SER A 315 0.43 -13.14 -13.50
C SER A 315 -0.12 -14.27 -14.36
N ALA A 316 -0.44 -15.38 -13.72
CA ALA A 316 -1.20 -16.49 -14.27
C ALA A 316 -2.36 -16.82 -13.34
N SER A 317 -3.46 -17.35 -13.88
CA SER A 317 -4.63 -17.70 -13.06
C SER A 317 -5.18 -19.06 -13.45
N ILE A 318 -5.76 -19.75 -12.48
CA ILE A 318 -6.57 -20.96 -12.68
C ILE A 318 -7.97 -20.73 -12.12
N ASN A 319 -8.94 -21.36 -12.72
CA ASN A 319 -10.32 -21.29 -12.25
C ASN A 319 -10.58 -22.40 -11.24
N VAL A 320 -11.44 -22.06 -10.25
CA VAL A 320 -11.94 -22.98 -9.25
C VAL A 320 -13.44 -23.05 -9.38
N THR A 321 -13.98 -24.23 -9.60
CA THR A 321 -15.42 -24.50 -9.63
C THR A 321 -15.75 -25.49 -8.54
N VAL A 322 -16.69 -25.12 -7.69
CA VAL A 322 -17.16 -25.98 -6.61
C VAL A 322 -18.28 -26.87 -7.13
N VAL A 323 -18.18 -28.14 -6.85
CA VAL A 323 -19.20 -29.16 -7.22
C VAL A 323 -19.71 -29.87 -5.99
N GLU A 324 -20.91 -30.40 -6.08
CA GLU A 324 -21.50 -31.18 -4.99
C GLU A 324 -20.78 -32.54 -4.87
N ASN A 325 -20.36 -32.90 -3.66
CA ASN A 325 -19.90 -34.24 -3.34
C ASN A 325 -20.13 -34.55 -1.86
N GLU A 326 -21.05 -35.47 -1.59
CA GLU A 326 -21.41 -35.88 -0.24
C GLU A 326 -20.27 -36.59 0.53
N GLU A 327 -19.27 -37.15 -0.15
CA GLU A 327 -18.22 -37.96 0.49
C GLU A 327 -17.09 -37.14 1.16
N LEU A 328 -16.99 -35.83 0.92
CA LEU A 328 -15.90 -34.99 1.45
C LEU A 328 -16.38 -33.93 2.46
N SER A 329 -17.62 -34.00 2.93
CA SER A 329 -18.09 -33.10 3.99
C SER A 329 -17.45 -33.46 5.34
N ALA A 330 -16.99 -32.47 6.07
CA ALA A 330 -16.56 -32.64 7.44
C ALA A 330 -17.83 -32.84 8.33
N GLU A 331 -17.90 -33.89 9.10
CA GLU A 331 -18.96 -34.09 10.10
C GLU A 331 -18.53 -33.48 11.44
N VAL A 332 -19.30 -32.50 11.91
CA VAL A 332 -19.08 -31.87 13.21
C VAL A 332 -19.84 -32.67 14.28
N ILE A 333 -19.14 -33.10 15.29
CA ILE A 333 -19.72 -33.81 16.41
C ILE A 333 -19.35 -33.17 17.75
N THR A 334 -20.21 -33.37 18.75
CA THR A 334 -19.90 -33.02 20.15
C THR A 334 -19.64 -34.27 20.95
N GLU A 335 -18.64 -34.25 21.83
CA GLU A 335 -18.36 -35.37 22.76
C GLU A 335 -18.40 -34.88 24.20
N PRO A 336 -19.34 -35.37 25.03
CA PRO A 336 -20.43 -36.27 24.67
C PRO A 336 -21.46 -35.67 23.74
N THR A 337 -22.14 -36.49 22.96
CA THR A 337 -23.32 -36.08 22.19
C THR A 337 -24.48 -35.85 23.15
N PHE A 338 -25.21 -34.74 22.97
CA PHE A 338 -26.38 -34.42 23.78
C PHE A 338 -27.44 -33.70 22.92
N ASN A 339 -28.70 -33.95 23.21
CA ASN A 339 -29.84 -33.29 22.59
C ASN A 339 -30.84 -32.74 23.61
N SER A 340 -30.53 -32.87 24.89
CA SER A 340 -31.36 -32.37 25.99
C SER A 340 -30.50 -32.00 27.18
N ILE A 341 -30.98 -31.09 28.00
CA ILE A 341 -30.35 -30.66 29.25
C ILE A 341 -31.43 -30.34 30.29
N LYS A 342 -31.24 -30.78 31.53
CA LYS A 342 -32.17 -30.45 32.62
C LYS A 342 -31.89 -29.05 33.18
N GLN A 343 -32.91 -28.40 33.70
CA GLN A 343 -32.78 -27.15 34.41
C GLN A 343 -31.72 -27.25 35.53
N TYR A 344 -30.83 -26.28 35.60
CA TYR A 344 -29.67 -26.21 36.52
C TYR A 344 -28.58 -27.24 36.27
N GLN A 345 -28.68 -28.03 35.23
CA GLN A 345 -27.63 -28.94 34.83
C GLN A 345 -26.58 -28.19 34.03
N THR A 346 -25.31 -28.60 34.14
CA THR A 346 -24.20 -28.22 33.27
C THR A 346 -23.72 -29.46 32.52
N ILE A 347 -23.50 -29.30 31.22
CA ILE A 347 -22.89 -30.30 30.35
C ILE A 347 -21.58 -29.73 29.84
N ASP A 348 -20.48 -30.43 30.12
CA ASP A 348 -19.19 -30.15 29.54
C ASP A 348 -19.03 -30.99 28.27
N PHE A 349 -18.64 -30.36 27.16
CA PHE A 349 -18.49 -31.01 25.90
C PHE A 349 -17.29 -30.47 25.12
N GLU A 350 -16.77 -31.27 24.21
CA GLU A 350 -15.70 -30.94 23.29
C GLU A 350 -16.24 -31.03 21.87
N VAL A 351 -15.86 -30.03 21.02
CA VAL A 351 -16.24 -30.04 19.61
C VAL A 351 -15.15 -30.77 18.83
N LYS A 352 -15.53 -31.76 18.08
CA LYS A 352 -14.65 -32.55 17.20
C LYS A 352 -15.20 -32.55 15.78
N THR A 353 -14.34 -32.85 14.83
CA THR A 353 -14.75 -33.05 13.43
C THR A 353 -14.18 -34.34 12.90
N ILE A 354 -15.00 -35.04 12.12
CA ILE A 354 -14.57 -36.20 11.33
C ILE A 354 -14.44 -35.77 9.88
N PHE A 355 -13.25 -35.92 9.32
CA PHE A 355 -12.97 -35.56 7.92
C PHE A 355 -12.07 -36.65 7.30
N GLY A 356 -12.53 -37.24 6.21
CA GLY A 356 -11.80 -38.34 5.58
C GLY A 356 -11.53 -39.53 6.51
N GLY A 357 -12.47 -39.81 7.43
CA GLY A 357 -12.35 -40.93 8.41
C GLY A 357 -11.39 -40.66 9.56
N LYS A 358 -10.82 -39.45 9.68
CA LYS A 358 -9.97 -39.07 10.82
C LYS A 358 -10.66 -38.01 11.68
N THR A 359 -10.40 -38.06 12.98
CA THR A 359 -10.94 -37.08 13.94
C THR A 359 -9.95 -35.97 14.17
N TYR A 360 -10.43 -34.74 14.13
CA TYR A 360 -9.66 -33.52 14.37
C TYR A 360 -10.26 -32.70 15.50
N LEU A 361 -9.44 -31.91 16.18
CA LEU A 361 -9.84 -30.89 17.15
C LEU A 361 -9.76 -29.53 16.48
N PRO A 362 -10.85 -29.03 15.89
CA PRO A 362 -10.85 -27.81 15.13
C PRO A 362 -10.89 -26.57 16.05
N LYS A 363 -10.58 -25.42 15.52
CA LYS A 363 -10.90 -24.16 16.16
C LYS A 363 -12.41 -23.94 16.08
N ALA A 364 -13.11 -24.19 17.21
CA ALA A 364 -14.54 -24.06 17.29
C ALA A 364 -14.98 -22.70 17.84
N THR A 365 -16.08 -22.18 17.31
CA THR A 365 -16.84 -21.07 17.86
C THR A 365 -18.26 -21.55 18.10
N VAL A 366 -18.70 -21.50 19.35
CA VAL A 366 -20.05 -21.93 19.75
C VAL A 366 -20.86 -20.71 20.17
N SER A 367 -22.08 -20.59 19.69
CA SER A 367 -22.98 -19.48 19.98
C SER A 367 -24.42 -19.93 20.23
N LEU A 368 -25.17 -19.10 20.95
CA LEU A 368 -26.61 -19.27 21.19
C LEU A 368 -27.50 -18.51 20.19
N VAL A 369 -26.89 -17.80 19.24
CA VAL A 369 -27.57 -17.01 18.20
C VAL A 369 -26.82 -17.20 16.89
N GLU A 370 -27.53 -17.30 15.79
CA GLU A 370 -27.01 -17.38 14.43
C GLU A 370 -26.23 -16.10 14.09
N ASP A 371 -25.11 -16.24 13.39
CA ASP A 371 -24.26 -15.14 12.89
C ASP A 371 -23.72 -14.15 13.95
N LYS A 372 -23.88 -14.43 15.23
CA LYS A 372 -23.38 -13.58 16.32
C LYS A 372 -22.83 -14.43 17.45
N ILE A 373 -21.70 -14.03 18.01
CA ILE A 373 -21.13 -14.70 19.19
C ILE A 373 -21.90 -14.25 20.43
N VAL A 374 -22.89 -15.04 20.83
CA VAL A 374 -23.68 -14.84 22.05
C VAL A 374 -23.51 -16.04 22.96
N THR A 375 -22.96 -15.84 24.15
CA THR A 375 -22.65 -16.90 25.13
C THR A 375 -23.66 -16.96 26.27
N ASN A 376 -24.63 -16.05 26.30
CA ASN A 376 -25.58 -15.96 27.41
C ASN A 376 -26.94 -15.44 26.93
N ASN A 377 -28.01 -16.15 27.27
CA ASN A 377 -29.40 -15.72 27.08
C ASN A 377 -30.24 -16.05 28.33
N ASP A 378 -31.55 -15.89 28.26
CA ASP A 378 -32.46 -16.10 29.37
C ASP A 378 -32.51 -17.60 29.85
N TYR A 379 -32.20 -18.53 28.95
CA TYR A 379 -32.35 -19.95 29.14
C TYR A 379 -31.03 -20.68 29.35
N LEU A 380 -29.99 -20.23 28.64
CA LEU A 380 -28.71 -20.91 28.54
C LEU A 380 -27.53 -20.00 28.86
N SER A 381 -26.50 -20.54 29.44
CA SER A 381 -25.19 -19.90 29.59
C SER A 381 -24.12 -20.82 29.07
N LEU A 382 -23.27 -20.31 28.19
CA LEU A 382 -22.16 -21.03 27.58
C LEU A 382 -20.85 -20.42 28.07
N THR A 383 -19.94 -21.26 28.55
CA THR A 383 -18.59 -20.85 28.96
C THR A 383 -17.59 -21.62 28.11
N LYS A 384 -16.62 -20.89 27.55
CA LYS A 384 -15.53 -21.46 26.77
C LYS A 384 -14.38 -21.82 27.72
N GLY A 385 -13.94 -23.06 27.69
CA GLY A 385 -12.74 -23.55 28.35
C GLY A 385 -11.53 -23.58 27.42
N ASP A 386 -10.44 -24.18 27.87
CA ASP A 386 -9.24 -24.38 27.07
C ASP A 386 -9.40 -25.52 26.06
N ASN A 387 -8.65 -25.47 24.95
CA ASN A 387 -8.53 -26.55 23.95
C ASN A 387 -9.87 -27.01 23.33
N GLY A 388 -10.77 -26.08 22.99
CA GLY A 388 -12.03 -26.44 22.31
C GLY A 388 -13.10 -27.05 23.21
N LYS A 389 -12.92 -27.02 24.53
CA LYS A 389 -13.91 -27.45 25.51
C LYS A 389 -14.90 -26.34 25.82
N TYR A 390 -16.13 -26.71 26.06
CA TYR A 390 -17.23 -25.80 26.39
C TYR A 390 -18.07 -26.37 27.52
N SER A 391 -18.62 -25.48 28.36
CA SER A 391 -19.56 -25.85 29.44
C SER A 391 -20.87 -25.10 29.15
N LEU A 392 -21.95 -25.87 28.98
CA LEU A 392 -23.28 -25.35 28.75
C LEU A 392 -24.14 -25.57 29.99
N THR A 393 -24.67 -24.50 30.53
CA THR A 393 -25.56 -24.50 31.71
C THR A 393 -26.97 -24.11 31.34
N CYS A 394 -27.95 -24.93 31.72
CA CYS A 394 -29.36 -24.56 31.58
C CYS A 394 -29.83 -23.79 32.82
N LYS A 395 -30.25 -22.53 32.64
CA LYS A 395 -30.76 -21.66 33.71
C LYS A 395 -32.25 -21.83 33.96
N LYS A 396 -33.01 -22.05 32.89
CA LYS A 396 -34.47 -22.04 32.94
C LYS A 396 -35.04 -23.04 31.93
N PHE A 397 -36.11 -23.70 32.32
CA PHE A 397 -36.90 -24.52 31.40
C PHE A 397 -37.52 -23.69 30.27
N ALA A 398 -37.58 -24.25 29.07
CA ALA A 398 -38.31 -23.72 27.94
C ALA A 398 -39.11 -24.85 27.26
N SER A 399 -40.35 -24.53 26.84
CA SER A 399 -41.20 -25.46 26.13
C SER A 399 -40.80 -25.70 24.69
N LEU A 400 -40.04 -24.76 24.11
CA LEU A 400 -39.52 -24.85 22.73
C LEU A 400 -38.01 -25.18 22.79
N PRO A 401 -37.52 -26.02 21.87
CA PRO A 401 -36.09 -26.28 21.77
C PRO A 401 -35.31 -25.00 21.56
N GLN A 402 -34.12 -24.97 22.17
CA GLN A 402 -33.15 -23.89 21.95
C GLN A 402 -32.10 -24.34 20.95
N LYS A 403 -31.63 -23.44 20.12
CA LYS A 403 -30.59 -23.74 19.11
C LYS A 403 -29.22 -23.38 19.64
N ILE A 404 -28.26 -24.20 19.31
CA ILE A 404 -26.82 -23.94 19.52
C ILE A 404 -26.16 -24.02 18.17
N TYR A 405 -25.47 -22.98 17.80
CA TYR A 405 -24.73 -22.86 16.53
C TYR A 405 -23.24 -23.10 16.79
N ILE A 406 -22.69 -24.07 16.10
CA ILE A 406 -21.28 -24.48 16.22
C ILE A 406 -20.64 -24.28 14.86
N GLN A 407 -19.73 -23.34 14.77
CA GLN A 407 -18.89 -23.13 13.59
C GLN A 407 -17.49 -23.65 13.89
N VAL A 408 -16.95 -24.45 13.00
CA VAL A 408 -15.61 -25.01 13.13
C VAL A 408 -14.75 -24.62 11.96
N GLU A 409 -13.50 -24.29 12.25
CA GLU A 409 -12.46 -24.00 11.28
C GLU A 409 -11.24 -24.84 11.64
N ASN A 410 -10.67 -25.55 10.68
CA ASN A 410 -9.43 -26.30 10.84
C ASN A 410 -8.43 -25.88 9.78
N GLU A 411 -7.17 -25.73 10.15
CA GLU A 411 -6.13 -25.20 9.26
C GLU A 411 -5.41 -26.29 8.48
N GLU A 412 -5.25 -27.51 9.06
CA GLU A 412 -4.57 -28.64 8.40
C GLU A 412 -5.22 -30.00 8.78
N PRO A 413 -6.02 -30.62 7.90
CA PRO A 413 -6.52 -30.12 6.62
C PRO A 413 -7.46 -28.93 6.81
N MET A 414 -7.45 -27.99 5.90
CA MET A 414 -8.24 -26.77 6.04
C MET A 414 -9.69 -27.05 5.64
N PHE A 415 -10.63 -26.93 6.57
CA PHE A 415 -12.06 -27.01 6.30
C PHE A 415 -12.82 -26.07 7.23
N MET A 416 -14.01 -25.66 6.80
CA MET A 416 -14.96 -24.91 7.60
C MET A 416 -16.32 -25.62 7.52
N GLN A 417 -16.95 -25.86 8.65
CA GLN A 417 -18.22 -26.54 8.74
C GLN A 417 -19.07 -25.95 9.86
N GLU A 418 -20.38 -26.09 9.73
CA GLU A 418 -21.35 -25.62 10.70
C GLU A 418 -22.25 -26.78 11.16
N LEU A 419 -22.58 -26.78 12.45
CA LEU A 419 -23.55 -27.68 13.05
C LEU A 419 -24.56 -26.87 13.87
N VAL A 420 -25.83 -27.08 13.62
CA VAL A 420 -26.90 -26.52 14.45
C VAL A 420 -27.52 -27.64 15.28
N LEU A 421 -27.40 -27.53 16.61
CA LEU A 421 -27.99 -28.48 17.56
C LEU A 421 -29.33 -27.94 18.08
N ASP A 422 -30.39 -28.71 17.92
CA ASP A 422 -31.67 -28.45 18.58
C ASP A 422 -31.69 -29.10 19.99
N LEU A 423 -31.62 -28.26 21.00
CA LEU A 423 -31.50 -28.67 22.39
C LEU A 423 -32.86 -28.56 23.11
N LYS A 424 -33.35 -29.69 23.65
CA LYS A 424 -34.56 -29.68 24.49
C LYS A 424 -34.17 -29.35 25.94
N LEU A 425 -34.85 -28.34 26.50
CA LEU A 425 -34.69 -27.98 27.91
C LEU A 425 -35.74 -28.70 28.75
N LEU A 426 -35.28 -29.54 29.65
CA LEU A 426 -36.18 -30.37 30.49
C LEU A 426 -36.38 -29.67 31.83
N SER A 427 -37.58 -29.88 32.42
CA SER A 427 -37.84 -29.43 33.78
C SER A 427 -37.00 -30.24 34.78
N MET A 428 -36.73 -29.63 35.94
CA MET A 428 -36.01 -30.31 37.04
C MET A 428 -36.74 -31.56 37.55
N PHE A 429 -38.07 -31.60 37.39
CA PHE A 429 -38.96 -32.64 37.94
C PHE A 429 -39.65 -33.52 36.87
N GLY A 430 -39.25 -33.35 35.58
CA GLY A 430 -39.83 -34.07 34.45
C GLY A 430 -38.88 -34.98 33.72
#